data_9c70e0df7cf6729a2389b66a449423b6
#
_entry.id   9c70e0df7cf6729a2389b66a449423b6
#
_cell.length_a   1.000
_cell.length_b   1.000
_cell.length_c   1.000
_cell.angle_alpha   90.00
_cell.angle_beta   90.00
_cell.angle_gamma   90.00
#
_symmetry.space_group_name_H-M   'P 1'
#
loop_
_entity.id
_entity.type
_entity.pdbx_description
1 polymer ?
#
loop_
_entity_poly.entity_id
_entity_poly.type
_entity_poly.pdbx_seq_one_letter_code
_entity_poly.pdbx_strand_id
1 'polypeptide(L)'
;MKSLPDPVTTPEQKPMVIPPAAPIILPAAAAAEPKPEMKVEPEVPPEPPINLESISDGMEISADQLDASFRADKSGAHAKFSGKTLVVRGIVDKVFIREHLEIRYIVLKGSGKKMMWSLRCTFNKDESSKASRLNEGDAVMVRGKYDGHSKNIMFKDCVLV
;
A
#
# COMPACT_ATOMS: atom_id res chain seq x y z
N MET A 1 2.89 9.03 75.35
CA MET A 1 3.39 8.25 74.81
C MET A 1 3.37 8.20 73.46
N LYS A 2 4.22 7.94 72.86
CA LYS A 2 4.28 7.95 71.56
C LYS A 2 4.38 6.73 70.96
N SER A 3 3.70 6.44 69.99
CA SER A 3 3.84 5.27 69.26
C SER A 3 4.84 5.48 68.21
N LEU A 4 5.61 4.56 68.10
CA LEU A 4 6.55 4.58 67.08
C LEU A 4 5.99 4.09 65.86
N PRO A 5 6.26 4.66 64.81
CA PRO A 5 5.84 4.08 63.57
C PRO A 5 6.63 2.86 63.34
N ASP A 6 5.97 1.93 62.91
CA ASP A 6 6.64 0.72 62.54
C ASP A 6 7.44 0.97 61.33
N PRO A 7 8.52 0.42 61.27
CA PRO A 7 9.29 0.57 60.07
C PRO A 7 8.55 -0.08 58.97
N VAL A 8 8.36 0.66 58.03
CA VAL A 8 7.77 0.15 56.87
C VAL A 8 8.75 -0.77 56.25
N THR A 9 8.45 -1.93 56.30
CA THR A 9 9.25 -2.89 55.61
C THR A 9 8.97 -2.71 54.18
N THR A 10 9.88 -2.18 53.55
CA THR A 10 9.73 -2.07 52.11
C THR A 10 9.81 -3.50 51.61
N PRO A 11 8.88 -3.88 50.92
CA PRO A 11 8.94 -5.20 50.37
C PRO A 11 10.17 -5.24 49.48
N GLU A 12 10.95 -6.10 49.81
CA GLU A 12 12.09 -6.30 49.01
C GLU A 12 11.62 -6.76 47.69
N GLN A 13 11.79 -5.95 46.76
CA GLN A 13 11.45 -6.34 45.43
C GLN A 13 12.49 -7.31 45.02
N LYS A 14 12.09 -8.47 44.92
CA LYS A 14 12.95 -9.42 44.36
C LYS A 14 13.26 -8.99 42.99
N PRO A 15 14.43 -8.94 42.66
CA PRO A 15 14.77 -8.66 41.32
C PRO A 15 14.21 -9.75 40.47
N MET A 16 13.52 -9.33 39.53
CA MET A 16 13.03 -10.29 38.66
C MET A 16 14.14 -10.78 37.88
N VAL A 17 14.45 -11.89 38.09
CA VAL A 17 15.46 -12.49 37.31
C VAL A 17 14.83 -12.98 36.09
N ILE A 18 15.08 -12.35 35.07
CA ILE A 18 14.60 -12.79 33.84
C ILE A 18 15.48 -13.89 33.38
N PRO A 19 14.99 -14.96 33.14
CA PRO A 19 15.75 -16.06 32.70
C PRO A 19 16.37 -15.75 31.39
N PRO A 20 17.52 -15.90 31.36
CA PRO A 20 18.19 -15.62 30.18
C PRO A 20 17.88 -16.55 29.11
N ALA A 21 17.38 -17.45 29.41
CA ALA A 21 17.14 -18.41 28.46
C ALA A 21 16.39 -17.92 27.37
N ALA A 22 15.71 -17.06 27.65
CA ALA A 22 14.92 -16.58 26.64
C ALA A 22 15.58 -16.55 25.36
N PRO A 23 16.63 -16.20 25.38
CA PRO A 23 17.18 -16.00 24.17
C PRO A 23 17.30 -17.11 23.38
N ILE A 24 17.56 -17.82 23.88
CA ILE A 24 17.84 -18.84 23.23
C ILE A 24 17.07 -19.01 22.19
N ILE A 25 16.41 -18.71 22.27
CA ILE A 25 15.71 -19.03 21.34
C ILE A 25 15.96 -18.71 20.14
N LEU A 26 16.55 -18.60 20.21
CA LEU A 26 16.73 -18.49 19.24
C LEU A 26 16.64 -19.00 18.31
N PRO A 27 16.77 -18.83 18.44
CA PRO A 27 16.95 -19.10 17.52
C PRO A 27 16.35 -19.44 16.67
N ALA A 28 16.03 -19.45 17.09
CA ALA A 28 15.55 -19.75 16.44
C ALA A 28 15.62 -19.48 15.43
N ALA A 29 15.98 -19.13 15.56
CA ALA A 29 16.19 -18.95 14.77
C ALA A 29 15.94 -19.45 13.88
N ALA A 30 15.99 -19.69 14.04
CA ALA A 30 15.91 -20.34 13.30
C ALA A 30 15.18 -20.05 12.48
N ALA A 31 14.88 -19.87 12.81
CA ALA A 31 14.11 -19.71 12.14
C ALA A 31 14.26 -19.09 11.09
N ALA A 32 14.60 -18.63 11.13
CA ALA A 32 14.80 -18.01 10.23
C ALA A 32 14.74 -18.51 9.10
N GLU A 33 14.74 -18.91 8.98
CA GLU A 33 14.81 -19.39 8.06
C GLU A 33 14.12 -19.31 7.14
N PRO A 34 13.84 -19.36 7.02
CA PRO A 34 13.42 -19.68 6.00
C PRO A 34 12.76 -18.86 5.39
N LYS A 35 12.30 -18.55 5.39
CA LYS A 35 11.55 -18.01 4.90
C LYS A 35 11.74 -17.14 4.04
N PRO A 36 12.33 -16.75 4.21
CA PRO A 36 12.47 -15.72 3.50
C PRO A 36 12.57 -15.92 2.16
N GLU A 37 13.18 -16.56 1.90
CA GLU A 37 13.41 -16.74 0.74
C GLU A 37 12.39 -16.74 0.01
N MET A 38 11.63 -17.15 0.36
CA MET A 38 10.65 -17.37 -0.40
C MET A 38 10.13 -16.28 -0.95
N LYS A 39 10.28 -15.41 -0.40
CA LYS A 39 9.72 -14.39 -0.84
C LYS A 39 10.53 -13.76 -1.70
N VAL A 40 11.29 -14.25 -2.24
CA VAL A 40 11.89 -13.65 -3.25
C VAL A 40 10.87 -13.33 -4.19
N GLU A 41 10.22 -12.42 -3.89
CA GLU A 41 9.51 -11.69 -4.76
C GLU A 41 10.46 -11.34 -5.82
N PRO A 42 10.22 -11.68 -7.02
CA PRO A 42 11.10 -11.36 -8.05
C PRO A 42 11.21 -9.87 -8.03
N GLU A 43 12.35 -9.39 -7.85
CA GLU A 43 12.58 -8.02 -8.02
C GLU A 43 12.24 -7.79 -9.45
N VAL A 44 11.07 -7.32 -9.65
CA VAL A 44 10.67 -6.86 -10.92
C VAL A 44 11.60 -5.70 -11.19
N PRO A 45 12.40 -5.80 -12.18
CA PRO A 45 13.28 -4.70 -12.49
C PRO A 45 12.42 -3.48 -12.70
N PRO A 46 12.90 -2.34 -12.35
CA PRO A 46 12.10 -1.13 -12.50
C PRO A 46 11.67 -1.05 -13.95
N GLU A 47 10.39 -1.12 -14.14
CA GLU A 47 9.85 -1.04 -15.47
C GLU A 47 10.25 0.30 -16.07
N PRO A 48 10.69 0.30 -17.29
CA PRO A 48 11.11 1.54 -17.92
C PRO A 48 9.93 2.50 -18.03
N PRO A 49 10.18 3.77 -18.04
CA PRO A 49 9.13 4.74 -18.19
C PRO A 49 8.39 4.51 -19.51
N ILE A 50 7.09 4.68 -19.47
CA ILE A 50 6.29 4.45 -20.64
C ILE A 50 6.60 5.50 -21.67
N ASN A 51 6.61 5.09 -22.91
CA ASN A 51 6.67 6.06 -23.98
C ASN A 51 5.32 6.75 -24.05
N LEU A 52 5.29 7.98 -23.59
CA LEU A 52 4.08 8.79 -23.57
C LEU A 52 3.46 9.01 -24.94
N GLU A 53 4.18 8.74 -26.01
CA GLU A 53 3.65 8.92 -27.36
C GLU A 53 2.79 7.75 -27.82
N SER A 54 2.93 6.61 -27.17
CA SER A 54 2.20 5.41 -27.56
C SER A 54 1.00 5.10 -26.70
N ILE A 55 0.52 6.06 -25.94
CA ILE A 55 -0.59 5.80 -25.03
C ILE A 55 -1.90 5.70 -25.78
N SER A 56 -2.54 4.56 -25.68
CA SER A 56 -3.84 4.29 -26.29
C SER A 56 -4.89 4.03 -25.21
N ASP A 57 -6.15 4.19 -25.59
CA ASP A 57 -7.23 3.82 -24.69
C ASP A 57 -7.20 2.32 -24.42
N GLY A 58 -7.35 1.94 -23.19
CA GLY A 58 -7.32 0.55 -22.79
C GLY A 58 -5.92 -0.02 -22.58
N MET A 59 -4.89 0.81 -22.71
CA MET A 59 -3.53 0.36 -22.50
C MET A 59 -3.31 -0.04 -21.05
N GLU A 60 -2.57 -1.13 -20.85
CA GLU A 60 -2.20 -1.58 -19.51
C GLU A 60 -0.93 -0.85 -19.06
N ILE A 61 -0.97 -0.32 -17.87
CA ILE A 61 0.12 0.45 -17.30
C ILE A 61 0.27 0.05 -15.84
N SER A 62 1.50 -0.09 -15.38
CA SER A 62 1.71 -0.33 -13.96
C SER A 62 1.67 0.97 -13.16
N ALA A 63 1.35 0.86 -11.88
CA ALA A 63 1.36 2.01 -10.99
C ALA A 63 2.75 2.66 -10.93
N ASP A 64 3.80 1.84 -10.99
CA ASP A 64 5.18 2.32 -11.01
C ASP A 64 5.50 3.12 -12.26
N GLN A 65 5.02 2.67 -13.40
CA GLN A 65 5.21 3.38 -14.67
C GLN A 65 4.47 4.72 -14.68
N LEU A 66 3.27 4.76 -14.12
CA LEU A 66 2.55 6.00 -13.98
C LEU A 66 3.30 6.98 -13.09
N ASP A 67 3.78 6.52 -11.94
CA ASP A 67 4.56 7.34 -11.03
C ASP A 67 5.82 7.89 -11.72
N ALA A 68 6.52 7.05 -12.45
CA ALA A 68 7.72 7.45 -13.18
C ALA A 68 7.41 8.50 -14.25
N SER A 69 6.31 8.32 -14.97
CA SER A 69 5.89 9.27 -16.00
C SER A 69 5.56 10.64 -15.43
N PHE A 70 4.87 10.67 -14.29
CA PHE A 70 4.54 11.92 -13.62
C PHE A 70 5.74 12.58 -12.95
N ARG A 71 6.75 11.81 -12.57
CA ARG A 71 8.00 12.37 -12.06
C ARG A 71 8.82 13.00 -13.17
N ALA A 72 8.83 12.36 -14.32
CA ALA A 72 9.63 12.84 -15.45
C ALA A 72 9.02 14.10 -16.06
N ASP A 73 7.75 14.06 -16.36
CA ASP A 73 7.04 15.21 -16.92
C ASP A 73 5.58 15.19 -16.51
N LYS A 74 5.29 15.90 -15.46
CA LYS A 74 3.95 15.99 -14.89
C LYS A 74 2.94 16.57 -15.86
N SER A 75 3.31 17.61 -16.57
CA SER A 75 2.42 18.30 -17.49
C SER A 75 2.16 17.48 -18.75
N GLY A 76 3.20 16.90 -19.30
CA GLY A 76 3.10 16.04 -20.46
C GLY A 76 2.31 14.78 -20.15
N ALA A 77 2.55 14.16 -19.02
CA ALA A 77 1.80 12.99 -18.58
C ALA A 77 0.31 13.35 -18.42
N HIS A 78 0.01 14.46 -17.75
CA HIS A 78 -1.37 14.90 -17.59
C HIS A 78 -2.05 15.09 -18.96
N ALA A 79 -1.40 15.76 -19.88
CA ALA A 79 -1.96 16.02 -21.20
C ALA A 79 -2.20 14.72 -21.99
N LYS A 80 -1.29 13.79 -21.88
CA LYS A 80 -1.37 12.52 -22.63
C LYS A 80 -2.41 11.57 -22.06
N PHE A 81 -2.57 11.55 -20.75
CA PHE A 81 -3.54 10.67 -20.09
C PHE A 81 -4.95 11.28 -20.06
N SER A 82 -5.07 12.58 -20.20
CA SER A 82 -6.34 13.28 -20.06
C SER A 82 -7.43 12.69 -20.95
N GLY A 83 -8.53 12.32 -20.34
CA GLY A 83 -9.67 11.77 -21.05
C GLY A 83 -9.53 10.31 -21.49
N LYS A 84 -8.40 9.69 -21.28
CA LYS A 84 -8.18 8.30 -21.69
C LYS A 84 -8.57 7.31 -20.61
N THR A 85 -9.00 6.15 -21.07
CA THR A 85 -9.28 5.02 -20.19
C THR A 85 -8.05 4.12 -20.17
N LEU A 86 -7.56 3.79 -19.00
CA LEU A 86 -6.37 2.99 -18.85
C LEU A 86 -6.63 1.80 -17.94
N VAL A 87 -5.88 0.73 -18.13
CA VAL A 87 -5.88 -0.41 -17.22
C VAL A 87 -4.64 -0.29 -16.36
N VAL A 88 -4.84 -0.05 -15.09
CA VAL A 88 -3.75 0.15 -14.15
C VAL A 88 -3.55 -1.08 -13.30
N ARG A 89 -2.34 -1.59 -13.28
CA ARG A 89 -1.94 -2.69 -12.42
C ARG A 89 -1.19 -2.13 -11.23
N GLY A 90 -1.60 -2.51 -10.05
CA GLY A 90 -0.95 -2.05 -8.83
C GLY A 90 -1.30 -2.90 -7.63
N ILE A 91 -0.81 -2.49 -6.48
CA ILE A 91 -1.08 -3.15 -5.21
C ILE A 91 -1.98 -2.24 -4.39
N VAL A 92 -2.98 -2.81 -3.76
CA VAL A 92 -3.87 -2.05 -2.90
C VAL A 92 -3.10 -1.56 -1.68
N ASP A 93 -3.05 -0.28 -1.51
CA ASP A 93 -2.46 0.34 -0.33
C ASP A 93 -3.51 0.59 0.74
N LYS A 94 -4.66 1.11 0.35
CA LYS A 94 -5.78 1.37 1.25
C LYS A 94 -7.11 1.26 0.54
N VAL A 95 -8.12 0.82 1.27
CA VAL A 95 -9.49 0.70 0.78
C VAL A 95 -10.37 1.67 1.57
N PHE A 96 -11.02 2.59 0.87
CA PHE A 96 -11.94 3.55 1.46
C PHE A 96 -13.31 3.38 0.82
N ILE A 97 -14.07 2.47 1.36
CA ILE A 97 -15.43 2.24 0.89
C ILE A 97 -16.36 2.45 2.07
N ARG A 98 -17.15 3.51 1.99
CA ARG A 98 -18.15 3.85 2.99
C ARG A 98 -19.42 4.24 2.27
N GLU A 99 -20.30 3.31 2.11
CA GLU A 99 -21.51 3.50 1.32
C GLU A 99 -22.40 4.63 1.84
N HIS A 100 -22.48 4.77 3.14
CA HIS A 100 -23.29 5.81 3.77
C HIS A 100 -22.75 7.23 3.54
N LEU A 101 -21.49 7.35 3.13
CA LEU A 101 -20.88 8.63 2.82
C LEU A 101 -20.58 8.74 1.33
N GLU A 102 -21.04 7.79 0.55
CA GLU A 102 -20.77 7.72 -0.88
C GLU A 102 -19.28 7.74 -1.25
N ILE A 103 -18.45 7.34 -0.32
CA ILE A 103 -17.01 7.24 -0.53
C ILE A 103 -16.71 5.84 -1.06
N ARG A 104 -16.20 5.77 -2.27
CA ARG A 104 -15.92 4.49 -2.93
C ARG A 104 -14.65 4.60 -3.74
N TYR A 105 -13.51 4.57 -3.07
CA TYR A 105 -12.24 4.56 -3.77
C TYR A 105 -11.22 3.68 -3.08
N ILE A 106 -10.25 3.23 -3.84
CA ILE A 106 -9.07 2.56 -3.31
C ILE A 106 -7.84 3.35 -3.71
N VAL A 107 -6.80 3.20 -2.92
CA VAL A 107 -5.51 3.77 -3.23
C VAL A 107 -4.60 2.64 -3.64
N LEU A 108 -3.96 2.78 -4.77
CA LEU A 108 -3.00 1.81 -5.27
C LEU A 108 -1.59 2.35 -5.15
N LYS A 109 -0.67 1.45 -4.96
CA LYS A 109 0.76 1.72 -4.94
C LYS A 109 1.47 0.79 -5.90
N GLY A 110 2.71 1.08 -6.18
CA GLY A 110 3.57 0.21 -6.98
C GLY A 110 4.11 -0.96 -6.19
N SER A 111 4.80 -1.83 -6.89
CA SER A 111 5.21 -3.12 -6.35
C SER A 111 6.38 -3.08 -5.39
N GLY A 112 7.18 -2.07 -5.37
CA GLY A 112 8.38 -2.20 -4.58
C GLY A 112 8.90 -0.99 -3.85
N LYS A 113 8.65 0.17 -4.32
CA LYS A 113 9.28 1.35 -3.76
C LYS A 113 8.25 2.38 -3.37
N LYS A 114 8.66 3.27 -2.49
CA LYS A 114 7.81 4.37 -2.13
C LYS A 114 7.54 5.22 -3.37
N MET A 115 6.32 5.25 -3.78
CA MET A 115 5.87 6.08 -4.88
C MET A 115 5.74 7.53 -4.43
N MET A 116 6.01 8.43 -5.33
CA MET A 116 5.76 9.84 -5.09
C MET A 116 4.28 10.14 -5.34
N TRP A 117 3.69 9.47 -6.29
CA TRP A 117 2.30 9.66 -6.70
C TRP A 117 1.49 8.39 -6.45
N SER A 118 0.64 8.41 -5.46
CA SER A 118 -0.30 7.31 -5.24
C SER A 118 -1.45 7.44 -6.24
N LEU A 119 -2.06 6.31 -6.57
CA LEU A 119 -3.19 6.31 -7.47
C LEU A 119 -4.47 6.17 -6.68
N ARG A 120 -5.43 7.01 -6.99
CA ARG A 120 -6.75 6.95 -6.38
C ARG A 120 -7.76 6.52 -7.44
N CYS A 121 -8.34 5.36 -7.25
CA CYS A 121 -9.32 4.79 -8.16
C CYS A 121 -10.70 4.85 -7.52
N THR A 122 -11.59 5.64 -8.12
CA THR A 122 -12.96 5.82 -7.62
C THR A 122 -13.89 4.86 -8.37
N PHE A 123 -14.65 4.10 -7.63
CA PHE A 123 -15.56 3.09 -8.18
C PHE A 123 -17.00 3.57 -8.19
N ASN A 124 -17.76 3.06 -9.14
CA ASN A 124 -19.19 3.26 -9.18
C ASN A 124 -19.85 2.37 -8.13
N LYS A 125 -21.12 2.63 -7.88
CA LYS A 125 -21.86 1.91 -6.86
C LYS A 125 -21.85 0.39 -7.10
N ASP A 126 -21.98 -0.01 -8.34
CA ASP A 126 -22.05 -1.43 -8.68
C ASP A 126 -20.72 -2.16 -8.45
N GLU A 127 -19.62 -1.48 -8.69
CA GLU A 127 -18.30 -2.05 -8.55
C GLU A 127 -17.75 -1.92 -7.12
N SER A 128 -18.34 -1.06 -6.32
CA SER A 128 -17.87 -0.84 -4.95
C SER A 128 -17.93 -2.11 -4.08
N SER A 129 -18.90 -2.96 -4.34
CA SER A 129 -19.03 -4.23 -3.63
C SER A 129 -17.85 -5.17 -3.90
N LYS A 130 -17.32 -5.13 -5.10
CA LYS A 130 -16.15 -5.93 -5.44
C LYS A 130 -14.91 -5.32 -4.81
N ALA A 131 -14.80 -4.01 -4.88
CA ALA A 131 -13.66 -3.30 -4.31
C ALA A 131 -13.62 -3.41 -2.78
N SER A 132 -14.77 -3.55 -2.12
CA SER A 132 -14.81 -3.70 -0.66
C SER A 132 -14.25 -5.03 -0.16
N ARG A 133 -14.10 -5.99 -1.06
CA ARG A 133 -13.53 -7.30 -0.71
C ARG A 133 -12.01 -7.34 -0.84
N LEU A 134 -11.44 -6.27 -1.34
CA LEU A 134 -10.00 -6.18 -1.50
C LEU A 134 -9.34 -5.88 -0.17
N ASN A 135 -8.17 -6.42 0.03
CA ASN A 135 -7.37 -6.19 1.21
C ASN A 135 -6.13 -5.38 0.86
N GLU A 136 -5.57 -4.73 1.85
CA GLU A 136 -4.30 -4.05 1.67
C GLU A 136 -3.23 -5.08 1.32
N GLY A 137 -2.49 -4.83 0.27
CA GLY A 137 -1.47 -5.75 -0.23
C GLY A 137 -1.90 -6.60 -1.41
N ASP A 138 -3.19 -6.60 -1.76
CA ASP A 138 -3.65 -7.37 -2.90
C ASP A 138 -3.18 -6.74 -4.22
N ALA A 139 -2.72 -7.58 -5.13
CA ALA A 139 -2.39 -7.14 -6.47
C ALA A 139 -3.68 -7.10 -7.29
N VAL A 140 -3.95 -5.98 -7.90
CA VAL A 140 -5.19 -5.78 -8.65
C VAL A 140 -4.95 -5.08 -9.97
N MET A 141 -5.85 -5.31 -10.89
CA MET A 141 -5.91 -4.57 -12.15
C MET A 141 -7.22 -3.80 -12.17
N VAL A 142 -7.12 -2.51 -12.42
CA VAL A 142 -8.27 -1.62 -12.42
C VAL A 142 -8.31 -0.87 -13.74
N ARG A 143 -9.44 -0.95 -14.40
CA ARG A 143 -9.68 -0.15 -15.59
C ARG A 143 -10.43 1.09 -15.17
N GLY A 144 -9.92 2.24 -15.51
CA GLY A 144 -10.55 3.49 -15.15
C GLY A 144 -10.19 4.62 -16.08
N LYS A 145 -11.00 5.66 -16.05
CA LYS A 145 -10.76 6.85 -16.85
C LYS A 145 -9.93 7.84 -16.05
N TYR A 146 -8.87 8.32 -16.64
CA TYR A 146 -8.04 9.33 -15.98
C TYR A 146 -8.83 10.63 -15.79
N ASP A 147 -8.87 11.14 -14.58
CA ASP A 147 -9.64 12.32 -14.21
C ASP A 147 -8.76 13.52 -13.83
N GLY A 148 -7.50 13.30 -13.64
CA GLY A 148 -6.58 14.36 -13.26
C GLY A 148 -5.60 13.94 -12.17
N HIS A 149 -4.91 14.93 -11.64
CA HIS A 149 -3.99 14.72 -10.54
C HIS A 149 -4.00 15.92 -9.61
N SER A 150 -3.75 15.65 -8.34
CA SER A 150 -3.59 16.67 -7.31
C SER A 150 -2.51 16.17 -6.37
N LYS A 151 -2.89 15.63 -5.25
CA LYS A 151 -1.96 14.90 -4.38
C LYS A 151 -1.79 13.46 -4.85
N ASN A 152 -2.74 12.98 -5.59
CA ASN A 152 -2.76 11.63 -6.13
C ASN A 152 -3.14 11.71 -7.59
N ILE A 153 -2.80 10.68 -8.33
CA ILE A 153 -3.29 10.51 -9.69
C ILE A 153 -4.70 9.93 -9.58
N MET A 154 -5.68 10.60 -10.15
CA MET A 154 -7.09 10.24 -9.95
C MET A 154 -7.68 9.55 -11.17
N PHE A 155 -8.35 8.45 -10.91
CA PHE A 155 -9.14 7.73 -11.90
C PHE A 155 -10.58 7.63 -11.43
N LYS A 156 -11.51 7.72 -12.36
CA LYS A 156 -12.93 7.58 -12.09
C LYS A 156 -13.52 6.47 -12.94
N ASP A 157 -14.76 6.12 -12.64
CA ASP A 157 -15.48 5.04 -13.34
C ASP A 157 -14.64 3.75 -13.38
N CYS A 158 -14.01 3.46 -12.26
CA CYS A 158 -13.11 2.33 -12.17
C CYS A 158 -13.87 1.01 -12.06
N VAL A 159 -13.34 0.02 -12.74
CA VAL A 159 -13.88 -1.34 -12.75
C VAL A 159 -12.70 -2.29 -12.50
N LEU A 160 -12.92 -3.29 -11.67
CA LEU A 160 -11.93 -4.33 -11.47
C LEU A 160 -11.93 -5.27 -12.68
N VAL A 161 -10.74 -5.56 -13.18
CA VAL A 161 -10.57 -6.41 -14.36
C VAL A 161 -10.16 -7.81 -13.97
#